data_ab544f6e4922a76cb881021fa11902cb
#
_entry.id   ab544f6e4922a76cb881021fa11902cb
#
_cell.length_a   1.000
_cell.length_b   1.000
_cell.length_c   1.000
_cell.angle_alpha   90.00
_cell.angle_beta   90.00
_cell.angle_gamma   90.00
#
_symmetry.space_group_name_H-M   'P 1'
#
loop_
_entity.id
_entity.type
_entity.pdbx_description
1 polymer ?
#
loop_
_entity_poly.entity_id
_entity_poly.type
_entity_poly.pdbx_seq_one_letter_code
_entity_poly.pdbx_strand_id
1 'polypeptide(L)'
;MSKVKRVYSEKMPEFAVKAKELSEEISSYLNINTVTNVRVLIRYDIENITKETYEKALVTVFSEPPVDYVYEEDFTHNDNEHVFGVEFLPGQFDQRADSAVQCIKLLKEDEEPVIKTAVIYAIEGNLTEDELDRIKNFCINPVDSREADIEKPETLVTVFPEPADVIVFDGFKDMDEDRLHDLYSSLGLAMTFKDFLHIQNYFKNEEKRNPSVTEIRVLDTYWSDHCRHTTFSTELTNVEFDDGDYKDMLEKTFDAYRAEMKEMYKDRDDKFICLMDIALMGMKQLKAAG
;
A
#
# COMPACT_ATOMS: atom_id res chain seq x y z
N MET A 1 34.90 3.68 11.49
CA MET A 1 33.88 4.72 11.71
C MET A 1 32.87 4.62 10.60
N SER A 2 31.59 4.55 10.91
CA SER A 2 30.52 4.51 9.91
C SER A 2 30.62 5.73 8.99
N LYS A 3 30.41 5.53 7.69
CA LYS A 3 30.33 6.61 6.70
C LYS A 3 28.95 7.28 6.73
N VAL A 4 28.00 6.65 7.42
CA VAL A 4 26.62 7.10 7.53
C VAL A 4 26.52 8.15 8.61
N LYS A 5 25.86 9.25 8.31
CA LYS A 5 25.40 10.27 9.26
C LYS A 5 23.93 10.02 9.56
N ARG A 6 23.54 10.24 10.79
CA ARG A 6 22.15 10.06 11.22
C ARG A 6 21.58 11.37 11.75
N VAL A 7 20.37 11.70 11.30
CA VAL A 7 19.63 12.88 11.74
C VAL A 7 18.23 12.46 12.14
N TYR A 8 17.75 13.01 13.24
CA TYR A 8 16.37 12.89 13.66
C TYR A 8 15.72 14.28 13.63
N SER A 9 14.52 14.35 13.08
CA SER A 9 13.67 15.54 13.08
C SER A 9 12.39 15.24 13.83
N GLU A 10 12.08 16.05 14.83
CA GLU A 10 10.89 15.90 15.68
C GLU A 10 10.10 17.20 15.68
N LYS A 11 8.80 17.13 15.42
CA LYS A 11 7.93 18.30 15.52
C LYS A 11 7.83 18.79 16.96
N MET A 12 7.96 20.10 17.16
CA MET A 12 7.69 20.70 18.48
C MET A 12 6.26 20.38 18.93
N PRO A 13 5.97 20.31 20.24
CA PRO A 13 4.69 19.79 20.77
C PRO A 13 3.43 20.44 20.19
N GLU A 14 3.50 21.74 19.86
CA GLU A 14 2.38 22.46 19.24
C GLU A 14 2.05 21.94 17.83
N PHE A 15 3.05 21.44 17.11
CA PHE A 15 2.99 20.98 15.72
C PHE A 15 3.01 19.46 15.58
N ALA A 16 3.10 18.72 16.69
CA ALA A 16 3.24 17.26 16.72
C ALA A 16 1.89 16.54 16.50
N VAL A 17 1.22 16.80 15.36
CA VAL A 17 -0.10 16.24 15.04
C VAL A 17 -0.09 14.71 15.03
N LYS A 18 0.87 14.10 14.34
CA LYS A 18 0.98 12.63 14.27
C LYS A 18 1.17 11.94 15.62
N ALA A 19 1.91 12.59 16.54
CA ALA A 19 2.10 12.05 17.88
C ALA A 19 0.80 12.11 18.69
N LYS A 20 0.02 13.19 18.55
CA LYS A 20 -1.28 13.36 19.19
C LYS A 20 -2.30 12.36 18.65
N GLU A 21 -2.41 12.23 17.33
CA GLU A 21 -3.28 11.25 16.66
C GLU A 21 -2.98 9.83 17.14
N LEU A 22 -1.70 9.42 17.10
CA LEU A 22 -1.30 8.10 17.55
C LEU A 22 -1.61 7.86 19.05
N SER A 23 -1.42 8.86 19.90
CA SER A 23 -1.78 8.77 21.31
C SER A 23 -3.28 8.54 21.51
N GLU A 24 -4.12 9.24 20.74
CA GLU A 24 -5.59 9.08 20.75
C GLU A 24 -6.00 7.71 20.21
N GLU A 25 -5.37 7.21 19.16
CA GLU A 25 -5.62 5.88 18.56
C GLU A 25 -5.22 4.75 19.51
N ILE A 26 -4.07 4.86 20.18
CA ILE A 26 -3.64 3.89 21.19
C ILE A 26 -4.66 3.78 22.31
N SER A 27 -5.16 4.91 22.79
CA SER A 27 -6.16 4.92 23.88
C SER A 27 -7.54 4.45 23.41
N SER A 28 -8.05 5.01 22.30
CA SER A 28 -9.44 4.81 21.87
C SER A 28 -9.64 3.51 21.09
N TYR A 29 -8.70 3.15 20.23
CA TYR A 29 -8.82 2.00 19.33
C TYR A 29 -8.17 0.75 19.93
N LEU A 30 -6.94 0.86 20.45
CA LEU A 30 -6.26 -0.27 21.08
C LEU A 30 -6.68 -0.50 22.54
N ASN A 31 -7.39 0.46 23.16
CA ASN A 31 -7.81 0.44 24.56
C ASN A 31 -6.61 0.31 25.54
N ILE A 32 -5.47 0.92 25.21
CA ILE A 32 -4.28 0.97 26.06
C ILE A 32 -4.20 2.36 26.68
N ASN A 33 -4.47 2.44 28.00
CA ASN A 33 -4.56 3.72 28.74
C ASN A 33 -3.35 3.97 29.63
N THR A 34 -2.32 3.15 29.55
CA THR A 34 -1.07 3.24 30.35
C THR A 34 -0.03 4.12 29.67
N VAL A 35 -0.25 4.52 28.42
CA VAL A 35 0.60 5.46 27.69
C VAL A 35 0.41 6.87 28.23
N THR A 36 1.51 7.55 28.58
CA THR A 36 1.51 8.91 29.13
C THR A 36 1.98 9.93 28.12
N ASN A 37 2.86 9.54 27.18
CA ASN A 37 3.37 10.41 26.15
C ASN A 37 3.72 9.62 24.88
N VAL A 38 3.58 10.25 23.73
CA VAL A 38 3.98 9.70 22.43
C VAL A 38 4.80 10.76 21.71
N ARG A 39 5.96 10.35 21.21
CA ARG A 39 6.81 11.16 20.33
C ARG A 39 6.98 10.45 19.00
N VAL A 40 6.98 11.21 17.93
CA VAL A 40 7.18 10.71 16.56
C VAL A 40 8.29 11.51 15.91
N LEU A 41 9.38 10.84 15.58
CA LEU A 41 10.54 11.45 14.94
C LEU A 41 10.73 10.85 13.55
N ILE A 42 11.28 11.63 12.64
CA ILE A 42 11.74 11.14 11.34
C ILE A 42 13.24 10.95 11.40
N ARG A 43 13.70 9.72 11.19
CA ARG A 43 15.12 9.39 11.06
C ARG A 43 15.53 9.49 9.60
N TYR A 44 16.64 10.17 9.35
CA TYR A 44 17.36 10.16 8.09
C TYR A 44 18.74 9.54 8.32
N ASP A 45 19.04 8.47 7.61
CA ASP A 45 20.39 7.92 7.48
C ASP A 45 20.95 8.37 6.14
N ILE A 46 22.11 9.03 6.16
CA ILE A 46 22.69 9.75 5.01
C ILE A 46 24.11 9.27 4.78
N GLU A 47 24.42 8.83 3.56
CA GLU A 47 25.78 8.47 3.13
C GLU A 47 26.12 9.28 1.87
N ASN A 48 27.41 9.48 1.62
CA ASN A 48 27.94 10.14 0.44
C ASN A 48 27.48 11.60 0.28
N ILE A 49 27.64 12.40 1.34
CA ILE A 49 27.37 13.85 1.34
C ILE A 49 28.59 14.61 1.89
N THR A 50 28.94 15.75 1.28
CA THR A 50 30.01 16.59 1.80
C THR A 50 29.59 17.27 3.11
N LYS A 51 30.58 17.64 3.94
CA LYS A 51 30.30 18.28 5.23
C LYS A 51 29.55 19.60 5.05
N GLU A 52 29.96 20.41 4.07
CA GLU A 52 29.35 21.71 3.81
C GLU A 52 27.88 21.58 3.43
N THR A 53 27.58 20.65 2.50
CA THR A 53 26.20 20.40 2.06
C THR A 53 25.34 19.82 3.17
N TYR A 54 25.91 18.92 3.96
CA TYR A 54 25.23 18.35 5.14
C TYR A 54 24.82 19.43 6.15
N GLU A 55 25.75 20.34 6.53
CA GLU A 55 25.45 21.41 7.47
C GLU A 55 24.34 22.35 6.97
N LYS A 56 24.29 22.62 5.66
CA LYS A 56 23.18 23.38 5.05
C LYS A 56 21.88 22.57 5.07
N ALA A 57 21.95 21.28 4.73
CA ALA A 57 20.78 20.40 4.64
C ALA A 57 20.10 20.18 6.01
N LEU A 58 20.83 20.23 7.11
CA LEU A 58 20.26 20.11 8.47
C LEU A 58 19.08 21.06 8.68
N VAL A 59 19.18 22.28 8.22
CA VAL A 59 18.20 23.35 8.47
C VAL A 59 17.32 23.69 7.26
N THR A 60 17.54 23.02 6.12
CA THR A 60 16.79 23.31 4.87
C THR A 60 16.13 22.10 4.23
N VAL A 61 16.61 20.89 4.55
CA VAL A 61 16.12 19.64 3.96
C VAL A 61 15.58 18.70 5.05
N PHE A 62 16.36 18.51 6.12
CA PHE A 62 16.00 17.53 7.15
C PHE A 62 15.10 18.10 8.25
N SER A 63 14.94 19.42 8.31
CA SER A 63 14.10 20.08 9.29
C SER A 63 13.59 21.45 8.83
N GLU A 64 12.55 21.90 9.52
CA GLU A 64 12.00 23.26 9.47
C GLU A 64 12.26 23.93 10.84
N PRO A 65 13.34 24.69 11.02
CA PRO A 65 13.77 25.21 12.34
C PRO A 65 12.71 25.90 13.19
N PRO A 66 11.68 26.59 12.63
CA PRO A 66 10.64 27.20 13.43
C PRO A 66 9.68 26.21 14.11
N VAL A 67 9.63 24.96 13.65
CA VAL A 67 8.64 23.96 14.08
C VAL A 67 9.23 22.60 14.42
N ASP A 68 10.55 22.40 14.21
CA ASP A 68 11.25 21.14 14.43
C ASP A 68 12.39 21.28 15.44
N TYR A 69 12.54 20.26 16.25
CA TYR A 69 13.80 19.92 16.91
C TYR A 69 14.63 19.02 16.00
N VAL A 70 15.95 19.21 16.00
CA VAL A 70 16.90 18.40 15.23
C VAL A 70 17.91 17.79 16.18
N TYR A 71 18.16 16.50 15.98
CA TYR A 71 19.18 15.76 16.74
C TYR A 71 20.11 15.06 15.74
N GLU A 72 21.42 15.15 16.01
CA GLU A 72 22.43 14.47 15.23
C GLU A 72 22.91 13.22 15.98
N GLU A 73 23.02 12.12 15.25
CA GLU A 73 23.51 10.83 15.70
C GLU A 73 22.61 10.10 16.70
N ASP A 74 22.09 10.77 17.71
CA ASP A 74 21.20 10.23 18.71
C ASP A 74 20.23 11.28 19.22
N PHE A 75 19.14 10.89 19.83
CA PHE A 75 18.17 11.78 20.47
C PHE A 75 17.93 11.37 21.92
N THR A 76 17.68 12.37 22.75
CA THR A 76 17.45 12.11 24.18
C THR A 76 16.10 11.42 24.37
N HIS A 77 16.11 10.28 25.04
CA HIS A 77 14.92 9.55 25.49
C HIS A 77 15.10 9.11 26.94
N ASN A 78 13.99 8.89 27.63
CA ASN A 78 13.98 8.45 29.03
C ASN A 78 14.00 6.92 29.13
N ASP A 79 14.44 6.38 30.26
CA ASP A 79 14.45 4.92 30.48
C ASP A 79 13.03 4.28 30.43
N ASN A 80 11.98 5.09 30.59
CA ASN A 80 10.58 4.65 30.52
C ASN A 80 9.97 4.79 29.10
N GLU A 81 10.73 5.25 28.12
CA GLU A 81 10.30 5.34 26.73
C GLU A 81 10.69 4.05 25.98
N HIS A 82 9.69 3.38 25.43
CA HIS A 82 9.86 2.25 24.51
C HIS A 82 10.08 2.80 23.12
N VAL A 83 11.28 2.64 22.58
CA VAL A 83 11.67 3.17 21.26
C VAL A 83 11.68 2.05 20.25
N PHE A 84 11.00 2.26 19.12
CA PHE A 84 11.09 1.40 17.96
C PHE A 84 10.98 2.24 16.66
N GLY A 85 11.47 1.70 15.57
CA GLY A 85 11.42 2.35 14.26
C GLY A 85 10.59 1.56 13.28
N VAL A 86 10.04 2.24 12.28
CA VAL A 86 9.36 1.65 11.13
C VAL A 86 10.01 2.16 9.86
N GLU A 87 10.48 1.25 9.01
CA GLU A 87 11.11 1.55 7.72
C GLU A 87 10.41 0.81 6.59
N PHE A 88 10.54 1.29 5.37
CA PHE A 88 10.01 0.59 4.20
C PHE A 88 10.77 -0.71 3.94
N LEU A 89 10.04 -1.71 3.43
CA LEU A 89 10.63 -2.95 2.94
C LEU A 89 11.58 -2.69 1.76
N PRO A 90 12.64 -3.50 1.60
CA PRO A 90 13.50 -3.41 0.42
C PRO A 90 12.68 -3.49 -0.87
N GLY A 91 12.91 -2.55 -1.79
CA GLY A 91 12.16 -2.44 -3.04
C GLY A 91 10.93 -1.54 -3.00
N GLN A 92 10.49 -1.11 -1.81
CA GLN A 92 9.47 -0.08 -1.69
C GLN A 92 10.07 1.31 -1.94
N PHE A 93 9.28 2.21 -2.53
CA PHE A 93 9.70 3.56 -2.82
C PHE A 93 9.61 4.45 -1.58
N ASP A 94 10.76 4.88 -1.08
CA ASP A 94 10.86 5.84 0.02
C ASP A 94 10.76 7.27 -0.53
N GLN A 95 9.54 7.78 -0.60
CA GLN A 95 9.26 9.13 -1.11
C GLN A 95 9.98 10.22 -0.32
N ARG A 96 10.14 10.06 0.98
CA ARG A 96 10.82 11.04 1.84
C ARG A 96 12.32 11.07 1.57
N ALA A 97 12.94 9.91 1.42
CA ALA A 97 14.34 9.80 1.06
C ALA A 97 14.61 10.40 -0.33
N ASP A 98 13.76 10.07 -1.31
CA ASP A 98 13.87 10.61 -2.67
C ASP A 98 13.73 12.12 -2.70
N SER A 99 12.73 12.67 -2.00
CA SER A 99 12.56 14.13 -1.87
C SER A 99 13.77 14.81 -1.23
N ALA A 100 14.36 14.19 -0.19
CA ALA A 100 15.55 14.72 0.46
C ALA A 100 16.76 14.72 -0.50
N VAL A 101 16.96 13.64 -1.28
CA VAL A 101 17.99 13.57 -2.32
C VAL A 101 17.82 14.68 -3.34
N GLN A 102 16.60 14.89 -3.85
CA GLN A 102 16.31 15.96 -4.81
C GLN A 102 16.58 17.35 -4.23
N CYS A 103 16.16 17.61 -2.98
CA CYS A 103 16.44 18.88 -2.31
C CYS A 103 17.96 19.12 -2.12
N ILE A 104 18.73 18.08 -1.80
CA ILE A 104 20.20 18.18 -1.68
C ILE A 104 20.81 18.51 -3.04
N LYS A 105 20.35 17.90 -4.14
CA LYS A 105 20.82 18.22 -5.50
C LYS A 105 20.48 19.66 -5.91
N LEU A 106 19.40 20.24 -5.40
CA LEU A 106 19.11 21.67 -5.57
C LEU A 106 20.09 22.58 -4.80
N LEU A 107 20.60 22.12 -3.64
CA LEU A 107 21.64 22.85 -2.90
C LEU A 107 23.00 22.74 -3.57
N LYS A 108 23.31 21.57 -4.14
CA LYS A 108 24.57 21.30 -4.83
C LYS A 108 24.38 20.15 -5.81
N GLU A 109 24.41 20.45 -7.10
CA GLU A 109 24.09 19.54 -8.21
C GLU A 109 25.00 18.32 -8.28
N ASP A 110 26.27 18.46 -7.91
CA ASP A 110 27.30 17.40 -7.97
C ASP A 110 27.20 16.39 -6.79
N GLU A 111 26.30 16.57 -5.84
CA GLU A 111 26.13 15.64 -4.74
C GLU A 111 25.30 14.42 -5.17
N GLU A 112 25.75 13.25 -4.76
CA GLU A 112 25.05 11.98 -5.02
C GLU A 112 24.81 11.23 -3.67
N PRO A 113 23.99 11.83 -2.78
CA PRO A 113 23.73 11.21 -1.46
C PRO A 113 22.87 9.96 -1.60
N VAL A 114 23.15 8.99 -0.76
CA VAL A 114 22.27 7.84 -0.49
C VAL A 114 21.54 8.11 0.81
N ILE A 115 20.22 8.11 0.77
CA ILE A 115 19.38 8.39 1.95
C ILE A 115 18.39 7.25 2.15
N LYS A 116 18.20 6.85 3.40
CA LYS A 116 17.09 5.99 3.86
C LYS A 116 16.39 6.69 5.01
N THR A 117 15.09 6.49 5.11
CA THR A 117 14.31 7.07 6.22
C THR A 117 13.61 5.99 7.05
N ALA A 118 13.32 6.35 8.27
CA ALA A 118 12.43 5.59 9.15
C ALA A 118 11.61 6.55 10.00
N VAL A 119 10.43 6.11 10.40
CA VAL A 119 9.64 6.78 11.43
C VAL A 119 9.99 6.14 12.75
N ILE A 120 10.42 6.95 13.71
CA ILE A 120 10.76 6.50 15.05
C ILE A 120 9.64 6.90 16.00
N TYR A 121 9.21 5.94 16.76
CA TYR A 121 8.21 6.10 17.80
C TYR A 121 8.89 5.92 19.18
N ALA A 122 8.68 6.87 20.06
CA ALA A 122 9.09 6.79 21.46
C ALA A 122 7.81 6.90 22.31
N ILE A 123 7.44 5.77 22.91
CA ILE A 123 6.19 5.62 23.66
C ILE A 123 6.51 5.56 25.14
N GLU A 124 6.10 6.56 25.91
CA GLU A 124 6.26 6.59 27.35
C GLU A 124 5.04 6.01 28.05
N GLY A 125 5.27 5.07 28.96
CA GLY A 125 4.21 4.44 29.73
C GLY A 125 4.63 3.14 30.38
N ASN A 126 3.79 2.66 31.29
CA ASN A 126 4.00 1.35 31.91
C ASN A 126 3.32 0.27 31.06
N LEU A 127 3.99 -0.11 29.96
CA LEU A 127 3.49 -1.06 28.97
C LEU A 127 3.94 -2.49 29.28
N THR A 128 3.05 -3.44 29.10
CA THR A 128 3.42 -4.85 29.01
C THR A 128 4.01 -5.14 27.62
N GLU A 129 4.73 -6.25 27.47
CA GLU A 129 5.27 -6.68 26.17
C GLU A 129 4.14 -6.87 25.14
N ASP A 130 2.99 -7.45 25.53
CA ASP A 130 1.83 -7.62 24.67
C ASP A 130 1.24 -6.28 24.19
N GLU A 131 1.14 -5.29 25.07
CA GLU A 131 0.66 -3.96 24.70
C GLU A 131 1.64 -3.27 23.74
N LEU A 132 2.94 -3.40 23.97
CA LEU A 132 3.95 -2.85 23.07
C LEU A 132 3.89 -3.53 21.69
N ASP A 133 3.76 -4.85 21.63
CA ASP A 133 3.63 -5.59 20.38
C ASP A 133 2.36 -5.21 19.62
N ARG A 134 1.25 -4.98 20.30
CA ARG A 134 0.01 -4.47 19.70
C ARG A 134 0.19 -3.08 19.10
N ILE A 135 0.91 -2.19 19.79
CA ILE A 135 1.22 -0.85 19.27
C ILE A 135 2.14 -0.97 18.03
N LYS A 136 3.18 -1.79 18.08
CA LYS A 136 4.08 -2.04 16.94
C LYS A 136 3.30 -2.56 15.73
N ASN A 137 2.45 -3.58 15.93
CA ASN A 137 1.62 -4.14 14.87
C ASN A 137 0.61 -3.15 14.30
N PHE A 138 0.16 -2.18 15.08
CA PHE A 138 -0.68 -1.09 14.61
C PHE A 138 0.08 -0.08 13.75
N CYS A 139 1.34 0.22 14.10
CA CYS A 139 2.19 1.16 13.37
C CYS A 139 2.85 0.56 12.13
N ILE A 140 3.02 -0.76 12.06
CA ILE A 140 3.71 -1.45 10.97
C ILE A 140 2.68 -2.07 10.01
N ASN A 141 2.73 -1.65 8.75
CA ASN A 141 1.99 -2.33 7.70
C ASN A 141 2.90 -3.39 7.03
N PRO A 142 2.69 -4.71 7.26
CA PRO A 142 3.59 -5.74 6.78
C PRO A 142 3.63 -5.88 5.24
N VAL A 143 2.76 -5.16 4.52
CA VAL A 143 2.76 -5.14 3.05
C VAL A 143 3.84 -4.22 2.49
N ASP A 144 4.18 -3.14 3.19
CA ASP A 144 5.13 -2.12 2.71
C ASP A 144 6.24 -1.78 3.71
N SER A 145 6.10 -2.16 4.96
CA SER A 145 7.02 -1.74 6.03
C SER A 145 7.35 -2.87 7.01
N ARG A 146 8.37 -2.64 7.79
CA ARG A 146 8.86 -3.52 8.85
C ARG A 146 9.44 -2.72 10.02
N GLU A 147 9.69 -3.39 11.13
CA GLU A 147 10.49 -2.79 12.21
C GLU A 147 11.89 -2.47 11.72
N ALA A 148 12.32 -1.24 11.94
CA ALA A 148 13.63 -0.75 11.56
C ALA A 148 14.69 -1.14 12.60
N ASP A 149 15.88 -1.45 12.14
CA ASP A 149 17.01 -1.57 13.03
C ASP A 149 17.35 -0.19 13.65
N ILE A 150 17.48 -0.15 14.97
CA ILE A 150 17.87 1.06 15.69
C ILE A 150 19.37 1.30 15.57
N GLU A 151 20.17 0.25 15.43
CA GLU A 151 21.60 0.40 15.22
C GLU A 151 21.92 1.12 13.90
N LYS A 152 22.91 2.00 13.95
CA LYS A 152 23.32 2.73 12.75
C LYS A 152 24.16 1.82 11.85
N PRO A 153 23.78 1.62 10.57
CA PRO A 153 24.53 0.77 9.65
C PRO A 153 25.89 1.40 9.28
N GLU A 154 26.83 0.59 8.87
CA GLU A 154 28.13 1.07 8.38
C GLU A 154 28.01 1.71 6.98
N THR A 155 27.06 1.25 6.17
CA THR A 155 26.75 1.74 4.83
C THR A 155 25.26 1.58 4.50
N LEU A 156 24.74 2.45 3.67
CA LEU A 156 23.37 2.40 3.15
C LEU A 156 23.29 1.67 1.78
N VAL A 157 24.44 1.34 1.20
CA VAL A 157 24.49 0.61 -0.07
C VAL A 157 24.03 -0.82 0.18
N THR A 158 22.91 -1.18 -0.41
CA THR A 158 22.36 -2.54 -0.34
C THR A 158 22.83 -3.32 -1.56
N VAL A 159 23.53 -4.41 -1.33
CA VAL A 159 23.90 -5.36 -2.40
C VAL A 159 22.85 -6.46 -2.42
N PHE A 160 22.10 -6.54 -3.52
CA PHE A 160 21.15 -7.62 -3.74
C PHE A 160 21.84 -8.77 -4.47
N PRO A 161 21.51 -10.03 -4.15
CA PRO A 161 21.92 -11.15 -4.98
C PRO A 161 21.31 -11.01 -6.37
N GLU A 162 22.04 -11.51 -7.37
CA GLU A 162 21.50 -11.57 -8.74
C GLU A 162 20.22 -12.42 -8.73
N PRO A 163 19.11 -11.91 -9.29
CA PRO A 163 17.86 -12.66 -9.32
C PRO A 163 18.02 -13.92 -10.20
N ALA A 164 17.31 -14.99 -9.84
CA ALA A 164 17.23 -16.17 -10.69
C ALA A 164 16.54 -15.84 -12.03
N ASP A 165 16.90 -16.61 -13.05
CA ASP A 165 16.24 -16.52 -14.35
C ASP A 165 14.73 -16.77 -14.23
N VAL A 166 13.98 -16.12 -15.13
CA VAL A 166 12.52 -16.27 -15.19
C VAL A 166 12.16 -17.72 -15.54
N ILE A 167 11.35 -18.34 -14.69
CA ILE A 167 10.91 -19.73 -14.88
C ILE A 167 10.03 -19.82 -16.12
N VAL A 168 10.33 -20.79 -16.99
CA VAL A 168 9.47 -21.23 -18.11
C VAL A 168 8.75 -22.51 -17.65
N PHE A 169 7.44 -22.59 -17.89
CA PHE A 169 6.66 -23.78 -17.53
C PHE A 169 6.86 -24.92 -18.53
N ASP A 170 7.87 -25.75 -18.29
CA ASP A 170 8.22 -26.86 -19.15
C ASP A 170 7.03 -27.81 -19.40
N GLY A 171 6.79 -28.09 -20.70
CA GLY A 171 5.72 -28.96 -21.14
C GLY A 171 4.31 -28.35 -21.06
N PHE A 172 4.16 -27.08 -20.64
CA PHE A 172 2.86 -26.41 -20.48
C PHE A 172 1.93 -26.62 -21.67
N LYS A 173 2.39 -26.40 -22.88
CA LYS A 173 1.59 -26.48 -24.10
C LYS A 173 1.05 -27.89 -24.39
N ASP A 174 1.64 -28.93 -23.80
CA ASP A 174 1.30 -30.35 -24.02
C ASP A 174 0.81 -31.03 -22.72
N MET A 175 0.57 -30.29 -21.65
CA MET A 175 -0.03 -30.80 -20.41
C MET A 175 -1.45 -31.32 -20.70
N ASP A 176 -1.80 -32.45 -20.09
CA ASP A 176 -3.19 -32.87 -19.99
C ASP A 176 -3.98 -31.95 -19.02
N GLU A 177 -5.30 -32.10 -19.02
CA GLU A 177 -6.20 -31.23 -18.27
C GLU A 177 -5.96 -31.33 -16.76
N ASP A 178 -5.64 -32.53 -16.24
CA ASP A 178 -5.42 -32.74 -14.81
C ASP A 178 -4.16 -32.01 -14.34
N ARG A 179 -3.04 -32.17 -15.04
CA ARG A 179 -1.78 -31.48 -14.71
C ARG A 179 -1.90 -29.98 -14.88
N LEU A 180 -2.64 -29.54 -15.89
CA LEU A 180 -2.89 -28.13 -16.11
C LEU A 180 -3.73 -27.51 -15.00
N HIS A 181 -4.72 -28.27 -14.49
CA HIS A 181 -5.55 -27.88 -13.36
C HIS A 181 -4.76 -27.79 -12.05
N ASP A 182 -3.85 -28.72 -11.83
CA ASP A 182 -2.93 -28.67 -10.69
C ASP A 182 -2.03 -27.44 -10.73
N LEU A 183 -1.46 -27.14 -11.90
CA LEU A 183 -0.66 -25.93 -12.11
C LEU A 183 -1.49 -24.67 -11.87
N TYR A 184 -2.70 -24.58 -12.46
CA TYR A 184 -3.62 -23.47 -12.28
C TYR A 184 -3.92 -23.22 -10.79
N SER A 185 -4.23 -24.29 -10.05
CA SER A 185 -4.54 -24.21 -8.63
C SER A 185 -3.33 -23.74 -7.80
N SER A 186 -2.13 -24.16 -8.18
CA SER A 186 -0.89 -23.76 -7.49
C SER A 186 -0.53 -22.28 -7.70
N LEU A 187 -0.95 -21.70 -8.82
CA LEU A 187 -0.63 -20.31 -9.17
C LEU A 187 -1.55 -19.27 -8.53
N GLY A 188 -2.74 -19.65 -8.05
CA GLY A 188 -3.70 -18.73 -7.45
C GLY A 188 -4.09 -17.59 -8.39
N LEU A 189 -4.47 -17.93 -9.64
CA LEU A 189 -4.81 -16.98 -10.68
C LEU A 189 -6.20 -16.37 -10.48
N ALA A 190 -6.39 -15.14 -10.93
CA ALA A 190 -7.69 -14.45 -10.93
C ALA A 190 -8.57 -14.86 -12.13
N MET A 191 -7.95 -15.27 -13.25
CA MET A 191 -8.66 -15.80 -14.43
C MET A 191 -9.34 -17.14 -14.12
N THR A 192 -10.35 -17.51 -14.90
CA THR A 192 -10.99 -18.82 -14.78
C THR A 192 -10.11 -19.94 -15.38
N PHE A 193 -10.35 -21.20 -14.99
CA PHE A 193 -9.67 -22.34 -15.60
C PHE A 193 -9.94 -22.46 -17.11
N LYS A 194 -11.12 -22.05 -17.57
CA LYS A 194 -11.45 -21.99 -19.01
C LYS A 194 -10.56 -21.00 -19.77
N ASP A 195 -10.28 -19.86 -19.16
CA ASP A 195 -9.38 -18.86 -19.74
C ASP A 195 -7.95 -19.42 -19.79
N PHE A 196 -7.54 -20.13 -18.75
CA PHE A 196 -6.22 -20.77 -18.70
C PHE A 196 -6.06 -21.87 -19.78
N LEU A 197 -7.11 -22.66 -20.03
CA LEU A 197 -7.16 -23.60 -21.15
C LEU A 197 -7.05 -22.89 -22.50
N HIS A 198 -7.72 -21.73 -22.66
CA HIS A 198 -7.60 -20.91 -23.87
C HIS A 198 -6.14 -20.45 -24.07
N ILE A 199 -5.48 -20.00 -23.02
CA ILE A 199 -4.07 -19.61 -23.05
C ILE A 199 -3.17 -20.79 -23.45
N GLN A 200 -3.41 -21.99 -22.88
CA GLN A 200 -2.66 -23.19 -23.28
C GLN A 200 -2.81 -23.45 -24.79
N ASN A 201 -4.02 -23.41 -25.28
CA ASN A 201 -4.29 -23.63 -26.72
C ASN A 201 -3.58 -22.60 -27.60
N TYR A 202 -3.52 -21.34 -27.18
CA TYR A 202 -2.78 -20.29 -27.88
C TYR A 202 -1.28 -20.59 -27.93
N PHE A 203 -0.67 -20.90 -26.79
CA PHE A 203 0.76 -21.24 -26.74
C PHE A 203 1.09 -22.52 -27.52
N LYS A 204 0.17 -23.48 -27.57
CA LYS A 204 0.32 -24.73 -28.34
C LYS A 204 0.24 -24.51 -29.85
N ASN A 205 -0.75 -23.76 -30.30
CA ASN A 205 -1.11 -23.70 -31.72
C ASN A 205 -0.49 -22.51 -32.46
N GLU A 206 -0.41 -21.35 -31.77
CA GLU A 206 0.07 -20.10 -32.37
C GLU A 206 1.55 -19.86 -32.01
N GLU A 207 1.85 -19.71 -30.73
CA GLU A 207 3.23 -19.46 -30.25
C GLU A 207 4.17 -20.65 -30.41
N LYS A 208 3.67 -21.88 -30.32
CA LYS A 208 4.40 -23.16 -30.44
C LYS A 208 5.56 -23.31 -29.43
N ARG A 209 5.49 -22.62 -28.31
CA ARG A 209 6.45 -22.65 -27.23
C ARG A 209 5.76 -22.72 -25.88
N ASN A 210 6.52 -22.94 -24.82
CA ASN A 210 6.01 -22.82 -23.45
C ASN A 210 6.07 -21.36 -22.96
N PRO A 211 5.10 -20.90 -22.14
CA PRO A 211 5.14 -19.58 -21.55
C PRO A 211 6.07 -19.52 -20.34
N SER A 212 6.58 -18.33 -20.07
CA SER A 212 7.21 -18.01 -18.78
C SER A 212 6.15 -17.71 -17.71
N VAL A 213 6.56 -17.80 -16.44
CA VAL A 213 5.70 -17.38 -15.32
C VAL A 213 5.28 -15.92 -15.45
N THR A 214 6.16 -15.06 -15.94
CA THR A 214 5.86 -13.64 -16.17
C THR A 214 4.74 -13.46 -17.18
N GLU A 215 4.78 -14.17 -18.31
CA GLU A 215 3.73 -14.11 -19.33
C GLU A 215 2.38 -14.55 -18.77
N ILE A 216 2.33 -15.65 -18.02
CA ILE A 216 1.09 -16.09 -17.37
C ILE A 216 0.58 -15.04 -16.36
N ARG A 217 1.44 -14.46 -15.54
CA ARG A 217 1.04 -13.41 -14.58
C ARG A 217 0.54 -12.13 -15.26
N VAL A 218 1.18 -11.72 -16.36
CA VAL A 218 0.73 -10.56 -17.15
C VAL A 218 -0.63 -10.83 -17.78
N LEU A 219 -0.83 -12.00 -18.37
CA LEU A 219 -2.12 -12.40 -18.94
C LEU A 219 -3.20 -12.48 -17.85
N ASP A 220 -2.90 -13.04 -16.69
CA ASP A 220 -3.82 -13.07 -15.56
C ASP A 220 -4.24 -11.67 -15.12
N THR A 221 -3.31 -10.72 -15.08
CA THR A 221 -3.60 -9.32 -14.74
C THR A 221 -4.56 -8.69 -15.76
N TYR A 222 -4.33 -8.90 -17.05
CA TYR A 222 -5.23 -8.40 -18.10
C TYR A 222 -6.59 -9.10 -18.12
N TRP A 223 -6.64 -10.39 -17.74
CA TRP A 223 -7.88 -11.18 -17.71
C TRP A 223 -8.67 -10.96 -16.42
N SER A 224 -8.02 -10.49 -15.38
CA SER A 224 -8.70 -10.23 -14.12
C SER A 224 -9.70 -9.08 -14.27
N ASP A 225 -10.85 -9.22 -13.62
CA ASP A 225 -11.85 -8.15 -13.49
C ASP A 225 -11.37 -7.12 -12.48
N HIS A 226 -10.24 -6.47 -12.80
CA HIS A 226 -9.46 -5.61 -11.90
C HIS A 226 -10.30 -4.48 -11.30
N CYS A 227 -11.16 -3.84 -12.10
CA CYS A 227 -12.08 -2.79 -11.63
C CYS A 227 -13.51 -3.32 -11.46
N ARG A 228 -13.71 -4.63 -11.53
CA ARG A 228 -15.01 -5.30 -11.49
C ARG A 228 -16.03 -4.78 -12.52
N HIS A 229 -15.57 -4.18 -13.61
CA HIS A 229 -16.43 -3.66 -14.66
C HIS A 229 -17.29 -4.76 -15.26
N THR A 230 -16.73 -5.94 -15.51
CA THR A 230 -17.46 -7.09 -16.03
C THR A 230 -18.53 -7.54 -15.05
N THR A 231 -18.18 -7.70 -13.76
CA THR A 231 -19.11 -8.07 -12.70
C THR A 231 -20.23 -7.04 -12.55
N PHE A 232 -19.89 -5.76 -12.44
CA PHE A 232 -20.87 -4.70 -12.27
C PHE A 232 -21.73 -4.46 -13.50
N SER A 233 -21.26 -4.81 -14.70
CA SER A 233 -22.00 -4.67 -15.96
C SER A 233 -22.71 -5.96 -16.39
N THR A 234 -22.65 -7.03 -15.60
CA THR A 234 -23.41 -8.27 -15.89
C THR A 234 -24.90 -8.01 -15.81
N GLU A 235 -25.67 -8.50 -16.81
CA GLU A 235 -27.11 -8.42 -16.82
C GLU A 235 -27.72 -9.24 -15.67
N LEU A 236 -28.57 -8.62 -14.89
CA LEU A 236 -29.33 -9.26 -13.81
C LEU A 236 -30.72 -9.65 -14.37
N THR A 237 -30.90 -10.93 -14.68
CA THR A 237 -32.15 -11.47 -15.22
C THR A 237 -33.13 -11.88 -14.13
N ASN A 238 -32.66 -12.22 -12.96
CA ASN A 238 -33.46 -12.57 -11.78
C ASN A 238 -32.89 -11.89 -10.53
N VAL A 239 -33.78 -11.26 -9.74
CA VAL A 239 -33.43 -10.63 -8.48
C VAL A 239 -34.41 -11.10 -7.43
N GLU A 240 -33.91 -11.75 -6.40
CA GLU A 240 -34.68 -12.27 -5.28
C GLU A 240 -34.20 -11.61 -3.97
N PHE A 241 -35.13 -11.43 -3.04
CA PHE A 241 -34.84 -10.86 -1.75
C PHE A 241 -35.14 -11.89 -0.66
N ASP A 242 -34.13 -12.19 0.12
CA ASP A 242 -34.28 -13.07 1.29
C ASP A 242 -35.19 -12.45 2.36
N ASP A 243 -35.84 -13.30 3.12
CA ASP A 243 -36.66 -12.86 4.25
C ASP A 243 -35.78 -12.24 5.35
N GLY A 244 -36.18 -11.05 5.83
CA GLY A 244 -35.47 -10.33 6.87
C GLY A 244 -36.01 -8.92 7.10
N ASP A 245 -35.52 -8.24 8.12
CA ASP A 245 -36.01 -6.94 8.58
C ASP A 245 -35.99 -5.83 7.53
N TYR A 246 -35.12 -5.96 6.52
CA TYR A 246 -34.93 -4.95 5.48
C TYR A 246 -35.56 -5.34 4.12
N LYS A 247 -36.21 -6.51 4.00
CA LYS A 247 -36.76 -7.00 2.75
C LYS A 247 -37.69 -6.00 2.08
N ASP A 248 -38.72 -5.55 2.79
CA ASP A 248 -39.72 -4.62 2.25
C ASP A 248 -39.10 -3.29 1.78
N MET A 249 -38.08 -2.82 2.49
CA MET A 249 -37.38 -1.59 2.11
C MET A 249 -36.55 -1.78 0.83
N LEU A 250 -35.85 -2.91 0.71
CA LEU A 250 -35.03 -3.23 -0.45
C LEU A 250 -35.90 -3.47 -1.68
N GLU A 251 -37.01 -4.22 -1.55
CA GLU A 251 -37.98 -4.45 -2.64
C GLU A 251 -38.56 -3.14 -3.15
N LYS A 252 -39.04 -2.26 -2.27
CA LYS A 252 -39.56 -0.94 -2.64
C LYS A 252 -38.53 -0.08 -3.35
N THR A 253 -37.28 -0.09 -2.87
CA THR A 253 -36.19 0.67 -3.49
C THR A 253 -35.86 0.15 -4.87
N PHE A 254 -35.83 -1.18 -5.04
CA PHE A 254 -35.58 -1.81 -6.33
C PHE A 254 -36.73 -1.57 -7.33
N ASP A 255 -38.00 -1.61 -6.88
CA ASP A 255 -39.14 -1.29 -7.72
C ASP A 255 -39.14 0.19 -8.15
N ALA A 256 -38.75 1.11 -7.26
CA ALA A 256 -38.54 2.51 -7.61
C ALA A 256 -37.46 2.68 -8.70
N TYR A 257 -36.32 2.00 -8.53
CA TYR A 257 -35.26 1.98 -9.55
C TYR A 257 -35.79 1.45 -10.90
N ARG A 258 -36.54 0.34 -10.90
CA ARG A 258 -37.12 -0.23 -12.14
C ARG A 258 -38.08 0.73 -12.84
N ALA A 259 -38.88 1.45 -12.07
CA ALA A 259 -39.79 2.47 -12.62
C ALA A 259 -39.01 3.62 -13.28
N GLU A 260 -37.98 4.11 -12.58
CA GLU A 260 -37.13 5.18 -13.09
C GLU A 260 -36.33 4.75 -14.31
N MET A 261 -35.80 3.54 -14.32
CA MET A 261 -35.08 2.97 -15.45
C MET A 261 -35.93 2.95 -16.70
N LYS A 262 -37.21 2.56 -16.59
CA LYS A 262 -38.17 2.55 -17.72
C LYS A 262 -38.43 3.93 -18.30
N GLU A 263 -38.55 4.94 -17.45
CA GLU A 263 -38.75 6.33 -17.90
C GLU A 263 -37.47 6.91 -18.50
N MET A 264 -36.32 6.71 -17.82
CA MET A 264 -35.02 7.21 -18.26
C MET A 264 -34.57 6.65 -19.61
N TYR A 265 -34.87 5.39 -19.86
CA TYR A 265 -34.43 4.67 -21.07
C TYR A 265 -35.57 4.28 -22.02
N LYS A 266 -36.69 5.00 -21.97
CA LYS A 266 -37.89 4.69 -22.81
C LYS A 266 -37.61 4.60 -24.31
N ASP A 267 -36.59 5.29 -24.81
CA ASP A 267 -36.20 5.33 -26.22
C ASP A 267 -34.94 4.45 -26.48
N ARG A 268 -34.61 3.51 -25.58
CA ARG A 268 -33.40 2.68 -25.65
C ARG A 268 -33.70 1.21 -25.34
N ASP A 269 -33.52 0.36 -26.34
CA ASP A 269 -33.73 -1.10 -26.22
C ASP A 269 -32.45 -1.86 -25.77
N ASP A 270 -31.30 -1.17 -25.71
CA ASP A 270 -30.00 -1.74 -25.39
C ASP A 270 -29.67 -1.71 -23.86
N LYS A 271 -30.65 -1.31 -23.03
CA LYS A 271 -30.46 -1.18 -21.60
C LYS A 271 -31.05 -2.37 -20.84
N PHE A 272 -30.24 -2.88 -19.92
CA PHE A 272 -30.58 -3.98 -19.01
C PHE A 272 -30.21 -3.60 -17.57
N ILE A 273 -30.78 -4.34 -16.61
CA ILE A 273 -30.51 -4.16 -15.18
C ILE A 273 -29.13 -4.73 -14.87
N CYS A 274 -28.27 -3.92 -14.29
CA CYS A 274 -26.98 -4.35 -13.76
C CYS A 274 -26.58 -3.49 -12.55
N LEU A 275 -25.63 -3.97 -11.75
CA LEU A 275 -25.19 -3.23 -10.54
C LEU A 275 -24.66 -1.84 -10.88
N MET A 276 -23.95 -1.69 -12.01
CA MET A 276 -23.45 -0.40 -12.47
C MET A 276 -24.58 0.58 -12.78
N ASP A 277 -25.65 0.13 -13.43
CA ASP A 277 -26.79 0.98 -13.73
C ASP A 277 -27.54 1.41 -12.46
N ILE A 278 -27.74 0.48 -11.53
CA ILE A 278 -28.33 0.77 -10.21
C ILE A 278 -27.52 1.84 -9.49
N ALA A 279 -26.20 1.67 -9.41
CA ALA A 279 -25.31 2.61 -8.72
C ALA A 279 -25.30 4.01 -9.35
N LEU A 280 -25.45 4.10 -10.66
CA LEU A 280 -25.40 5.37 -11.40
C LEU A 280 -26.76 6.05 -11.59
N MET A 281 -27.87 5.41 -11.25
CA MET A 281 -29.22 5.92 -11.57
C MET A 281 -29.46 7.30 -10.93
N GLY A 282 -29.15 7.49 -9.66
CA GLY A 282 -29.31 8.77 -8.98
C GLY A 282 -28.54 9.92 -9.63
N MET A 283 -27.30 9.65 -10.08
CA MET A 283 -26.50 10.65 -10.82
C MET A 283 -27.12 10.96 -12.18
N LYS A 284 -27.67 9.98 -12.88
CA LYS A 284 -28.34 10.17 -14.18
C LYS A 284 -29.61 10.99 -14.03
N GLN A 285 -30.40 10.74 -12.98
CA GLN A 285 -31.59 11.55 -12.64
C GLN A 285 -31.23 13.01 -12.42
N LEU A 286 -30.21 13.29 -11.57
CA LEU A 286 -29.74 14.64 -11.31
C LEU A 286 -29.28 15.34 -12.60
N LYS A 287 -28.56 14.63 -13.45
CA LYS A 287 -28.11 15.16 -14.74
C LYS A 287 -29.28 15.44 -15.70
N ALA A 288 -30.35 14.67 -15.67
CA ALA A 288 -31.53 14.87 -16.50
C ALA A 288 -32.39 16.04 -16.01
N ALA A 289 -32.35 16.31 -14.73
CA ALA A 289 -33.10 17.42 -14.12
C ALA A 289 -32.40 18.80 -14.27
N GLY A 290 -31.16 18.87 -14.77
CA GLY A 290 -30.34 20.08 -14.95
C GLY A 290 -29.44 20.29 -13.77
#